data_bbc95d7ffd6194a2aacc1bb09e99fcc1
#
_entry.id   bbc95d7ffd6194a2aacc1bb09e99fcc1
#
_cell.length_a   1.000
_cell.length_b   1.000
_cell.length_c   1.000
_cell.angle_alpha   90.00
_cell.angle_beta   90.00
_cell.angle_gamma   90.00
#
_symmetry.space_group_name_H-M   'P 1'
#
loop_
_entity.id
_entity.type
_entity.pdbx_description
1 polymer ?
#
loop_
_entity_poly.entity_id
_entity_poly.type
_entity_poly.pdbx_seq_one_letter_code
_entity_poly.pdbx_strand_id
1 'polypeptide(L)'
;MADILDEVLNDEKDKKRLLLFRKALPIIIVLTIIIAVSIAGYNWYQHKNMEHNRKIGDMFVELISGEYNNDSLTMESLEDLVKNSENRQAELTELKIAGKLISANDYRGAMTRLETIINNKDYYDITTSFARLLWVNLVLDETDISDAMQMQARNYLQYFVNSDQPFFASATLMKALFYKKNAQKDLAAEYAKALLELENASLILKEQAQAILSGI
;
A
#
# COMPACT_ATOMS: atom_id res chain seq x y z
N MET A 1 -79.95 8.92 19.54
CA MET A 1 -79.27 10.13 20.03
C MET A 1 -77.78 9.95 20.20
N ALA A 2 -77.26 8.74 20.31
CA ALA A 2 -75.81 8.50 20.40
C ALA A 2 -75.04 8.71 19.06
N ASP A 3 -75.71 8.50 17.93
CA ASP A 3 -75.14 8.50 16.59
C ASP A 3 -74.68 9.94 16.12
N ILE A 4 -75.45 10.97 16.49
CA ILE A 4 -75.17 12.38 16.11
C ILE A 4 -73.97 12.96 16.88
N LEU A 5 -73.75 12.50 18.11
CA LEU A 5 -72.62 12.92 18.91
C LEU A 5 -71.32 12.29 18.42
N ASP A 6 -71.34 11.05 17.93
CA ASP A 6 -70.15 10.38 17.36
C ASP A 6 -69.83 10.96 16.00
N GLU A 7 -70.75 11.38 15.19
CA GLU A 7 -70.57 12.03 13.90
C GLU A 7 -69.90 13.43 14.05
N VAL A 8 -70.36 14.22 15.04
CA VAL A 8 -69.75 15.54 15.34
C VAL A 8 -68.37 15.42 15.91
N LEU A 9 -68.10 14.39 16.74
CA LEU A 9 -66.76 14.12 17.29
C LEU A 9 -65.78 13.64 16.21
N ASN A 10 -66.22 12.90 15.22
CA ASN A 10 -65.41 12.48 14.07
C ASN A 10 -65.10 13.68 13.14
N ASP A 11 -66.10 14.53 12.89
CA ASP A 11 -65.93 15.76 12.08
C ASP A 11 -64.92 16.73 12.72
N GLU A 12 -64.92 16.87 14.03
CA GLU A 12 -63.88 17.69 14.74
C GLU A 12 -62.51 17.07 14.68
N LYS A 13 -62.40 15.74 14.80
CA LYS A 13 -61.13 15.02 14.68
C LYS A 13 -60.53 15.17 13.26
N ASP A 14 -61.39 15.05 12.24
CA ASP A 14 -60.99 15.18 10.85
C ASP A 14 -60.60 16.62 10.48
N LYS A 15 -61.29 17.62 11.00
CA LYS A 15 -60.89 19.05 10.88
C LYS A 15 -59.55 19.32 11.54
N LYS A 16 -59.30 18.77 12.75
CA LYS A 16 -57.99 18.91 13.42
C LYS A 16 -56.87 18.19 12.68
N ARG A 17 -57.15 16.99 12.11
CA ARG A 17 -56.19 16.28 11.23
C ARG A 17 -55.86 17.07 9.97
N LEU A 18 -56.86 17.64 9.30
CA LEU A 18 -56.68 18.47 8.10
C LEU A 18 -55.85 19.71 8.40
N LEU A 19 -56.04 20.35 9.54
CA LEU A 19 -55.25 21.51 9.97
C LEU A 19 -53.82 21.15 10.28
N LEU A 20 -53.59 19.99 10.90
CA LEU A 20 -52.24 19.47 11.14
C LEU A 20 -51.52 19.11 9.83
N PHE A 21 -52.24 18.44 8.90
CA PHE A 21 -51.71 18.13 7.57
C PHE A 21 -51.36 19.40 6.79
N ARG A 22 -52.19 20.40 6.84
CA ARG A 22 -51.97 21.68 6.13
C ARG A 22 -50.77 22.46 6.70
N LYS A 23 -50.48 22.32 7.99
CA LYS A 23 -49.25 22.89 8.64
C LYS A 23 -48.00 22.04 8.40
N ALA A 24 -48.14 20.70 8.36
CA ALA A 24 -47.04 19.77 8.17
C ALA A 24 -46.59 19.67 6.69
N LEU A 25 -47.52 19.85 5.75
CA LEU A 25 -47.26 19.71 4.31
C LEU A 25 -46.08 20.54 3.80
N PRO A 26 -45.96 21.83 4.10
CA PRO A 26 -44.81 22.64 3.64
C PRO A 26 -43.48 22.18 4.26
N ILE A 27 -43.50 21.67 5.51
CA ILE A 27 -42.32 21.15 6.19
C ILE A 27 -41.86 19.85 5.50
N ILE A 28 -42.79 18.96 5.18
CA ILE A 28 -42.51 17.71 4.48
C ILE A 28 -41.93 17.99 3.09
N ILE A 29 -42.50 18.96 2.35
CA ILE A 29 -41.98 19.33 1.03
C ILE A 29 -40.54 19.85 1.13
N VAL A 30 -40.24 20.74 2.08
CA VAL A 30 -38.88 21.28 2.28
C VAL A 30 -37.92 20.15 2.66
N LEU A 31 -38.34 19.23 3.54
CA LEU A 31 -37.49 18.09 3.95
C LEU A 31 -37.19 17.18 2.76
N THR A 32 -38.20 16.91 1.91
CA THR A 32 -38.03 16.09 0.69
C THR A 32 -37.08 16.72 -0.29
N ILE A 33 -37.15 18.05 -0.46
CA ILE A 33 -36.21 18.80 -1.33
C ILE A 33 -34.78 18.71 -0.78
N ILE A 34 -34.60 18.89 0.53
CA ILE A 34 -33.26 18.80 1.17
C ILE A 34 -32.67 17.40 0.95
N ILE A 35 -33.46 16.34 1.15
CA ILE A 35 -33.03 14.95 0.92
C ILE A 35 -32.64 14.75 -0.55
N ALA A 36 -33.48 15.21 -1.49
CA ALA A 36 -33.22 15.06 -2.92
C ALA A 36 -31.92 15.79 -3.35
N VAL A 37 -31.70 17.01 -2.86
CA VAL A 37 -30.46 17.78 -3.13
C VAL A 37 -29.25 17.09 -2.49
N SER A 38 -29.37 16.55 -1.29
CA SER A 38 -28.30 15.81 -0.61
C SER A 38 -27.89 14.53 -1.38
N ILE A 39 -28.89 13.77 -1.88
CA ILE A 39 -28.64 12.57 -2.69
C ILE A 39 -27.99 12.95 -4.04
N ALA A 40 -28.49 14.00 -4.70
CA ALA A 40 -27.92 14.46 -5.95
C ALA A 40 -26.48 14.96 -5.79
N GLY A 41 -26.19 15.72 -4.73
CA GLY A 41 -24.86 16.19 -4.39
C GLY A 41 -23.89 15.04 -4.05
N TYR A 42 -24.37 14.07 -3.29
CA TYR A 42 -23.58 12.86 -2.96
C TYR A 42 -23.27 12.01 -4.20
N ASN A 43 -24.27 11.79 -5.08
CA ASN A 43 -24.07 11.06 -6.33
C ASN A 43 -23.12 11.79 -7.28
N TRP A 44 -23.20 13.10 -7.38
CA TRP A 44 -22.28 13.91 -8.20
C TRP A 44 -20.84 13.82 -7.67
N TYR A 45 -20.67 13.94 -6.35
CA TYR A 45 -19.36 13.79 -5.69
C TYR A 45 -18.78 12.37 -5.91
N GLN A 46 -19.59 11.32 -5.73
CA GLN A 46 -19.19 9.94 -6.01
C GLN A 46 -18.82 9.72 -7.48
N HIS A 47 -19.58 10.29 -8.41
CA HIS A 47 -19.31 10.12 -9.84
C HIS A 47 -17.98 10.75 -10.24
N LYS A 48 -17.69 11.95 -9.72
CA LYS A 48 -16.40 12.63 -9.93
C LYS A 48 -15.22 11.84 -9.34
N ASN A 49 -15.38 11.27 -8.15
CA ASN A 49 -14.37 10.40 -7.54
C ASN A 49 -14.19 9.09 -8.31
N MET A 50 -15.27 8.48 -8.81
CA MET A 50 -15.19 7.25 -9.62
C MET A 50 -14.46 7.48 -10.94
N GLU A 51 -14.67 8.59 -11.64
CA GLU A 51 -13.92 8.92 -12.86
C GLU A 51 -12.44 9.14 -12.60
N HIS A 52 -12.11 9.82 -11.49
CA HIS A 52 -10.73 10.01 -11.06
C HIS A 52 -10.07 8.67 -10.73
N ASN A 53 -10.72 7.85 -9.89
CA ASN A 53 -10.21 6.53 -9.51
C ASN A 53 -10.12 5.57 -10.70
N ARG A 54 -11.00 5.68 -11.68
CA ARG A 54 -10.95 4.90 -12.90
C ARG A 54 -9.72 5.25 -13.75
N LYS A 55 -9.42 6.53 -13.94
CA LYS A 55 -8.21 6.96 -14.66
C LYS A 55 -6.94 6.46 -13.98
N ILE A 56 -6.87 6.58 -12.65
CA ILE A 56 -5.76 6.04 -11.85
C ILE A 56 -5.68 4.53 -12.00
N GLY A 57 -6.83 3.83 -11.94
CA GLY A 57 -6.90 2.39 -12.14
C GLY A 57 -6.42 1.95 -13.53
N ASP A 58 -6.84 2.65 -14.58
CA ASP A 58 -6.43 2.39 -15.95
C ASP A 58 -4.91 2.60 -16.15
N MET A 59 -4.35 3.70 -15.61
CA MET A 59 -2.91 3.95 -15.58
C MET A 59 -2.15 2.87 -14.79
N PHE A 60 -2.73 2.40 -13.69
CA PHE A 60 -2.12 1.36 -12.87
C PHE A 60 -2.15 -0.01 -13.56
N VAL A 61 -3.23 -0.36 -14.26
CA VAL A 61 -3.33 -1.57 -15.08
C VAL A 61 -2.30 -1.52 -16.22
N GLU A 62 -2.16 -0.38 -16.89
CA GLU A 62 -1.13 -0.15 -17.90
C GLU A 62 0.29 -0.33 -17.34
N LEU A 63 0.51 0.11 -16.12
CA LEU A 63 1.79 -0.04 -15.39
C LEU A 63 2.13 -1.51 -15.09
N ILE A 64 1.11 -2.35 -14.77
CA ILE A 64 1.32 -3.76 -14.38
C ILE A 64 1.35 -4.67 -15.61
N SER A 65 0.50 -4.42 -16.61
CA SER A 65 0.31 -5.34 -17.75
C SER A 65 1.55 -5.50 -18.62
N GLY A 66 2.48 -4.56 -18.54
CA GLY A 66 3.73 -4.62 -19.32
C GLY A 66 3.53 -4.62 -20.85
N GLU A 67 2.29 -4.44 -21.30
CA GLU A 67 1.89 -4.48 -22.72
C GLU A 67 2.42 -3.29 -23.52
N TYR A 68 2.78 -2.23 -22.81
CA TYR A 68 3.46 -1.09 -23.45
C TYR A 68 4.96 -1.17 -23.21
N ASN A 69 5.73 -1.05 -24.29
CA ASN A 69 7.18 -0.81 -24.25
C ASN A 69 7.49 0.15 -23.10
N ASN A 70 8.41 -0.23 -22.23
CA ASN A 70 8.80 0.45 -20.98
C ASN A 70 9.06 1.97 -21.07
N ASP A 71 8.99 2.56 -22.27
CA ASP A 71 9.24 3.97 -22.55
C ASP A 71 8.01 4.89 -22.50
N SER A 72 6.79 4.34 -22.52
CA SER A 72 5.56 5.17 -22.57
C SER A 72 5.20 5.81 -21.25
N LEU A 73 5.54 5.18 -20.11
CA LEU A 73 5.37 5.78 -18.79
C LEU A 73 6.61 6.58 -18.42
N THR A 74 6.52 7.88 -18.59
CA THR A 74 7.58 8.81 -18.18
C THR A 74 7.71 8.83 -16.65
N MET A 75 8.87 9.19 -16.14
CA MET A 75 9.07 9.37 -14.70
C MET A 75 8.04 10.34 -14.11
N GLU A 76 7.70 11.40 -14.86
CA GLU A 76 6.71 12.41 -14.50
C GLU A 76 5.30 11.81 -14.31
N SER A 77 4.86 10.92 -15.22
CA SER A 77 3.56 10.26 -15.10
C SER A 77 3.49 9.30 -13.90
N LEU A 78 4.60 8.65 -13.55
CA LEU A 78 4.69 7.83 -12.34
C LEU A 78 4.65 8.68 -11.06
N GLU A 79 5.35 9.81 -11.04
CA GLU A 79 5.30 10.75 -9.91
C GLU A 79 3.88 11.33 -9.71
N ASP A 80 3.18 11.65 -10.78
CA ASP A 80 1.80 12.11 -10.72
C ASP A 80 0.87 11.00 -10.23
N LEU A 81 1.13 9.75 -10.62
CA LEU A 81 0.37 8.61 -10.13
C LEU A 81 0.56 8.41 -8.62
N VAL A 82 1.79 8.54 -8.09
CA VAL A 82 2.06 8.47 -6.65
C VAL A 82 1.27 9.54 -5.89
N LYS A 83 1.26 10.79 -6.38
CA LYS A 83 0.58 11.93 -5.71
C LYS A 83 -0.93 11.80 -5.69
N ASN A 84 -1.51 11.18 -6.71
CA ASN A 84 -2.96 11.16 -6.92
C ASN A 84 -3.59 9.80 -6.60
N SER A 85 -2.79 8.78 -6.23
CA SER A 85 -3.27 7.44 -5.91
C SER A 85 -3.57 7.25 -4.43
N GLU A 86 -4.41 6.25 -4.13
CA GLU A 86 -4.54 5.72 -2.77
C GLU A 86 -3.25 4.99 -2.36
N ASN A 87 -3.02 4.86 -1.04
CA ASN A 87 -1.78 4.32 -0.46
C ASN A 87 -1.28 3.04 -1.14
N ARG A 88 -2.19 2.11 -1.47
CA ARG A 88 -1.82 0.83 -2.09
C ARG A 88 -1.30 0.95 -3.52
N GLN A 89 -1.86 1.85 -4.30
CA GLN A 89 -1.41 2.12 -5.66
C GLN A 89 -0.12 2.95 -5.63
N ALA A 90 -0.05 3.91 -4.70
CA ALA A 90 1.13 4.74 -4.49
C ALA A 90 2.35 3.89 -4.12
N GLU A 91 2.26 2.96 -3.16
CA GLU A 91 3.38 2.11 -2.74
C GLU A 91 3.93 1.23 -3.86
N LEU A 92 3.04 0.65 -4.70
CA LEU A 92 3.47 -0.16 -5.84
C LEU A 92 4.08 0.69 -6.95
N THR A 93 3.57 1.90 -7.16
CA THR A 93 4.14 2.86 -8.11
C THR A 93 5.52 3.32 -7.66
N GLU A 94 5.72 3.57 -6.36
CA GLU A 94 7.02 3.88 -5.76
C GLU A 94 8.05 2.76 -6.01
N LEU A 95 7.65 1.49 -5.81
CA LEU A 95 8.51 0.34 -6.12
C LEU A 95 8.85 0.28 -7.62
N LYS A 96 7.90 0.63 -8.51
CA LYS A 96 8.16 0.68 -9.95
C LYS A 96 9.15 1.79 -10.31
N ILE A 97 9.04 2.96 -9.67
CA ILE A 97 10.01 4.05 -9.82
C ILE A 97 11.40 3.59 -9.38
N ALA A 98 11.52 2.97 -8.21
CA ALA A 98 12.78 2.41 -7.74
C ALA A 98 13.35 1.39 -8.73
N GLY A 99 12.53 0.49 -9.27
CA GLY A 99 12.93 -0.47 -10.30
C GLY A 99 13.41 0.18 -11.60
N LYS A 100 12.76 1.25 -12.06
CA LYS A 100 13.23 2.03 -13.24
C LYS A 100 14.58 2.68 -12.98
N LEU A 101 14.80 3.26 -11.80
CA LEU A 101 16.07 3.87 -11.41
C LEU A 101 17.19 2.81 -11.36
N ILE A 102 16.92 1.62 -10.83
CA ILE A 102 17.86 0.49 -10.85
C ILE A 102 18.20 0.11 -12.29
N SER A 103 17.21 -0.01 -13.18
CA SER A 103 17.42 -0.35 -14.59
C SER A 103 18.21 0.70 -15.35
N ALA A 104 18.11 1.97 -14.92
CA ALA A 104 18.91 3.09 -15.43
C ALA A 104 20.31 3.21 -14.79
N ASN A 105 20.68 2.28 -13.89
CA ASN A 105 21.90 2.31 -13.07
C ASN A 105 21.99 3.52 -12.12
N ASP A 106 20.86 4.19 -11.84
CA ASP A 106 20.78 5.22 -10.80
C ASP A 106 20.48 4.57 -9.43
N TYR A 107 21.48 3.88 -8.90
CA TYR A 107 21.34 3.18 -7.62
C TYR A 107 21.12 4.13 -6.44
N ARG A 108 21.69 5.34 -6.47
CA ARG A 108 21.47 6.33 -5.41
C ARG A 108 20.04 6.87 -5.41
N GLY A 109 19.52 7.19 -6.58
CA GLY A 109 18.12 7.58 -6.72
C GLY A 109 17.16 6.47 -6.27
N ALA A 110 17.46 5.21 -6.66
CA ALA A 110 16.69 4.05 -6.23
C ALA A 110 16.71 3.86 -4.71
N MET A 111 17.88 3.95 -4.07
CA MET A 111 18.01 3.85 -2.60
C MET A 111 17.20 4.93 -1.88
N THR A 112 17.29 6.19 -2.35
CA THR A 112 16.49 7.29 -1.78
C THR A 112 14.98 7.02 -1.90
N ARG A 113 14.55 6.49 -3.04
CA ARG A 113 13.13 6.14 -3.24
C ARG A 113 12.69 4.99 -2.34
N LEU A 114 13.52 3.97 -2.19
CA LEU A 114 13.25 2.86 -1.28
C LEU A 114 13.19 3.33 0.18
N GLU A 115 14.02 4.28 0.60
CA GLU A 115 13.95 4.90 1.94
C GLU A 115 12.62 5.64 2.16
N THR A 116 12.09 6.30 1.13
CA THR A 116 10.77 6.92 1.19
C THR A 116 9.68 5.88 1.49
N ILE A 117 9.73 4.74 0.80
CA ILE A 117 8.81 3.62 1.03
C ILE A 117 8.96 3.08 2.46
N ILE A 118 10.19 2.81 2.90
CA ILE A 118 10.49 2.21 4.21
C ILE A 118 10.01 3.10 5.36
N ASN A 119 10.10 4.42 5.20
CA ASN A 119 9.75 5.38 6.23
C ASN A 119 8.27 5.79 6.23
N ASN A 120 7.51 5.39 5.21
CA ASN A 120 6.08 5.68 5.13
C ASN A 120 5.29 4.68 5.99
N LYS A 121 4.65 5.20 7.05
CA LYS A 121 3.89 4.39 8.01
C LYS A 121 2.53 3.93 7.50
N ASP A 122 2.04 4.54 6.43
CA ASP A 122 0.74 4.21 5.82
C ASP A 122 0.86 3.08 4.79
N TYR A 123 2.09 2.68 4.44
CA TYR A 123 2.35 1.61 3.51
C TYR A 123 2.34 0.24 4.21
N TYR A 124 1.97 -0.79 3.46
CA TYR A 124 1.88 -2.14 4.00
C TYR A 124 3.25 -2.69 4.39
N ASP A 125 3.26 -3.49 5.46
CA ASP A 125 4.46 -4.12 5.98
C ASP A 125 5.18 -5.01 4.95
N ILE A 126 4.42 -5.68 4.09
CA ILE A 126 5.00 -6.47 2.99
C ILE A 126 5.79 -5.61 2.01
N THR A 127 5.29 -4.44 1.66
CA THR A 127 5.95 -3.50 0.72
C THR A 127 7.19 -2.88 1.35
N THR A 128 7.08 -2.43 2.60
CA THR A 128 8.21 -1.84 3.32
C THR A 128 9.29 -2.88 3.64
N SER A 129 8.91 -4.13 3.90
CA SER A 129 9.84 -5.26 4.08
C SER A 129 10.58 -5.58 2.78
N PHE A 130 9.88 -5.64 1.66
CA PHE A 130 10.50 -5.84 0.35
C PHE A 130 11.47 -4.69 0.00
N ALA A 131 11.06 -3.44 0.25
CA ALA A 131 11.91 -2.27 0.02
C ALA A 131 13.20 -2.31 0.85
N ARG A 132 13.15 -2.77 2.13
CA ARG A 132 14.35 -2.98 2.95
C ARG A 132 15.31 -3.99 2.33
N LEU A 133 14.78 -5.13 1.86
CA LEU A 133 15.63 -6.15 1.24
C LEU A 133 16.22 -5.67 -0.07
N LEU A 134 15.45 -4.98 -0.90
CA LEU A 134 15.95 -4.44 -2.15
C LEU A 134 17.04 -3.39 -1.91
N TRP A 135 16.87 -2.53 -0.92
CA TRP A 135 17.89 -1.55 -0.52
C TRP A 135 19.17 -2.23 -0.06
N VAL A 136 19.06 -3.27 0.78
CA VAL A 136 20.22 -4.06 1.23
C VAL A 136 20.89 -4.78 0.06
N ASN A 137 20.13 -5.30 -0.88
CA ASN A 137 20.69 -5.94 -2.07
C ASN A 137 21.55 -4.97 -2.89
N LEU A 138 21.08 -3.73 -3.09
CA LEU A 138 21.87 -2.69 -3.78
C LEU A 138 23.20 -2.42 -3.06
N VAL A 139 23.20 -2.38 -1.71
CA VAL A 139 24.43 -2.25 -0.92
C VAL A 139 25.35 -3.47 -1.10
N LEU A 140 24.79 -4.67 -1.18
CA LEU A 140 25.59 -5.88 -1.38
C LEU A 140 26.25 -5.93 -2.75
N ASP A 141 25.64 -5.31 -3.77
CA ASP A 141 26.21 -5.23 -5.12
C ASP A 141 27.27 -4.12 -5.27
N GLU A 142 27.28 -3.12 -4.38
CA GLU A 142 28.28 -2.04 -4.40
C GLU A 142 29.68 -2.55 -3.98
N THR A 143 30.72 -2.04 -4.65
CA THR A 143 32.11 -2.40 -4.35
C THR A 143 32.72 -1.52 -3.26
N ASP A 144 32.30 -0.26 -3.16
CA ASP A 144 32.80 0.71 -2.18
C ASP A 144 31.65 1.18 -1.28
N ILE A 145 31.47 0.48 -0.16
CA ILE A 145 30.38 0.73 0.78
C ILE A 145 30.88 1.58 1.94
N SER A 146 30.29 2.76 2.12
CA SER A 146 30.57 3.60 3.29
C SER A 146 30.09 2.95 4.60
N ASP A 147 30.74 3.30 5.71
CA ASP A 147 30.33 2.84 7.05
C ASP A 147 28.85 3.17 7.36
N ALA A 148 28.38 4.33 6.89
CA ALA A 148 26.98 4.73 7.05
C ALA A 148 26.03 3.77 6.32
N MET A 149 26.33 3.38 5.09
CA MET A 149 25.54 2.40 4.32
C MET A 149 25.58 1.01 4.97
N GLN A 150 26.73 0.60 5.48
CA GLN A 150 26.85 -0.68 6.21
C GLN A 150 25.96 -0.70 7.47
N MET A 151 25.99 0.41 8.23
CA MET A 151 25.16 0.54 9.42
C MET A 151 23.67 0.54 9.08
N GLN A 152 23.29 1.25 8.03
CA GLN A 152 21.89 1.28 7.56
C GLN A 152 21.41 -0.09 7.06
N ALA A 153 22.24 -0.82 6.30
CA ALA A 153 21.94 -2.17 5.85
C ALA A 153 21.73 -3.11 7.05
N ARG A 154 22.59 -3.02 8.06
CA ARG A 154 22.43 -3.78 9.30
C ARG A 154 21.12 -3.46 10.01
N ASN A 155 20.75 -2.19 10.12
CA ASN A 155 19.50 -1.76 10.74
C ASN A 155 18.29 -2.31 9.98
N TYR A 156 18.30 -2.28 8.66
CA TYR A 156 17.22 -2.85 7.85
C TYR A 156 17.11 -4.37 7.98
N LEU A 157 18.23 -5.07 8.07
CA LEU A 157 18.25 -6.52 8.32
C LEU A 157 17.80 -6.89 9.73
N GLN A 158 18.09 -6.06 10.73
CA GLN A 158 17.64 -6.27 12.12
C GLN A 158 16.13 -6.15 12.29
N TYR A 159 15.42 -5.53 11.36
CA TYR A 159 13.96 -5.50 11.35
C TYR A 159 13.34 -6.91 11.31
N PHE A 160 13.97 -7.86 10.61
CA PHE A 160 13.48 -9.22 10.44
C PHE A 160 13.89 -10.09 11.63
N VAL A 161 13.03 -10.15 12.65
CA VAL A 161 13.27 -10.88 13.91
C VAL A 161 12.46 -12.16 13.97
N ASN A 162 11.20 -12.13 13.51
CA ASN A 162 10.25 -13.21 13.64
C ASN A 162 10.11 -13.99 12.34
N SER A 163 10.04 -15.32 12.45
CA SER A 163 9.93 -16.23 11.30
C SER A 163 8.63 -16.12 10.50
N ASP A 164 7.61 -15.51 11.06
CA ASP A 164 6.32 -15.22 10.45
C ASP A 164 6.29 -13.90 9.66
N GLN A 165 7.31 -13.05 9.81
CA GLN A 165 7.41 -11.81 9.04
C GLN A 165 7.56 -12.11 7.53
N PRO A 166 6.95 -11.26 6.67
CA PRO A 166 7.18 -11.35 5.24
C PRO A 166 8.67 -11.34 4.90
N PHE A 167 9.08 -12.24 4.01
CA PHE A 167 10.46 -12.35 3.53
C PHE A 167 11.53 -12.71 4.59
N PHE A 168 11.16 -13.26 5.75
CA PHE A 168 12.12 -13.62 6.81
C PHE A 168 13.23 -14.54 6.31
N ALA A 169 12.91 -15.59 5.52
CA ALA A 169 13.90 -16.48 4.96
C ALA A 169 14.89 -15.77 4.00
N SER A 170 14.37 -14.88 3.14
CA SER A 170 15.20 -14.06 2.27
C SER A 170 16.09 -13.09 3.05
N ALA A 171 15.54 -12.48 4.11
CA ALA A 171 16.31 -11.62 5.00
C ALA A 171 17.41 -12.39 5.74
N THR A 172 17.16 -13.62 6.14
CA THR A 172 18.15 -14.49 6.78
C THR A 172 19.31 -14.82 5.81
N LEU A 173 19.00 -15.10 4.54
CA LEU A 173 20.03 -15.23 3.50
C LEU A 173 20.83 -13.94 3.34
N MET A 174 20.16 -12.79 3.26
CA MET A 174 20.85 -11.50 3.11
C MET A 174 21.71 -11.16 4.32
N LYS A 175 21.32 -11.56 5.54
CA LYS A 175 22.21 -11.47 6.73
C LYS A 175 23.48 -12.29 6.52
N ALA A 176 23.35 -13.54 6.07
CA ALA A 176 24.51 -14.37 5.79
C ALA A 176 25.45 -13.75 4.73
N LEU A 177 24.88 -13.25 3.63
CA LEU A 177 25.65 -12.57 2.57
C LEU A 177 26.31 -11.27 3.07
N PHE A 178 25.59 -10.46 3.84
CA PHE A 178 26.10 -9.23 4.42
C PHE A 178 27.30 -9.49 5.33
N TYR A 179 27.21 -10.47 6.23
CA TYR A 179 28.30 -10.81 7.13
C TYR A 179 29.48 -11.45 6.39
N LYS A 180 29.20 -12.28 5.35
CA LYS A 180 30.26 -12.82 4.48
C LYS A 180 31.04 -11.70 3.78
N LYS A 181 30.33 -10.70 3.18
CA LYS A 181 30.93 -9.54 2.51
C LYS A 181 31.81 -8.71 3.47
N ASN A 182 31.39 -8.60 4.74
CA ASN A 182 32.13 -7.88 5.78
C ASN A 182 33.18 -8.75 6.49
N ALA A 183 33.59 -9.89 5.92
CA ALA A 183 34.57 -10.81 6.44
C ALA A 183 34.25 -11.39 7.84
N GLN A 184 33.00 -11.32 8.29
CA GLN A 184 32.52 -11.86 9.57
C GLN A 184 32.01 -13.30 9.35
N LYS A 185 32.93 -14.21 9.11
CA LYS A 185 32.67 -15.61 8.68
C LYS A 185 31.80 -16.38 9.66
N ASP A 186 32.00 -16.21 10.97
CA ASP A 186 31.24 -16.93 12.01
C ASP A 186 29.75 -16.55 11.97
N LEU A 187 29.44 -15.25 11.86
CA LEU A 187 28.06 -14.76 11.74
C LEU A 187 27.43 -15.17 10.40
N ALA A 188 28.22 -15.12 9.32
CA ALA A 188 27.75 -15.59 8.02
C ALA A 188 27.34 -17.07 8.06
N ALA A 189 28.17 -17.91 8.70
CA ALA A 189 27.89 -19.33 8.88
C ALA A 189 26.67 -19.57 9.79
N GLU A 190 26.54 -18.79 10.86
CA GLU A 190 25.40 -18.89 11.78
C GLU A 190 24.07 -18.64 11.04
N TYR A 191 23.96 -17.51 10.31
CA TYR A 191 22.73 -17.21 9.55
C TYR A 191 22.48 -18.19 8.39
N ALA A 192 23.52 -18.66 7.73
CA ALA A 192 23.37 -19.69 6.69
C ALA A 192 22.84 -21.01 7.25
N LYS A 193 23.32 -21.45 8.41
CA LYS A 193 22.80 -22.65 9.11
C LYS A 193 21.36 -22.43 9.57
N ALA A 194 21.05 -21.27 10.18
CA ALA A 194 19.69 -20.94 10.59
C ALA A 194 18.72 -21.00 9.41
N LEU A 195 19.13 -20.54 8.21
CA LEU A 195 18.29 -20.64 7.01
C LEU A 195 18.02 -22.08 6.57
N LEU A 196 19.00 -22.98 6.70
CA LEU A 196 18.81 -24.42 6.37
C LEU A 196 17.80 -25.10 7.28
N GLU A 197 17.70 -24.67 8.55
CA GLU A 197 16.78 -25.19 9.55
C GLU A 197 15.34 -24.65 9.38
N LEU A 198 15.12 -23.58 8.61
CA LEU A 198 13.78 -23.07 8.36
C LEU A 198 12.97 -24.03 7.51
N GLU A 199 11.85 -24.54 8.05
CA GLU A 199 10.97 -25.48 7.34
C GLU A 199 10.35 -24.86 6.08
N ASN A 200 9.98 -23.58 6.15
CA ASN A 200 9.30 -22.83 5.08
C ASN A 200 10.27 -22.15 4.10
N ALA A 201 11.59 -22.33 4.24
CA ALA A 201 12.53 -21.79 3.26
C ALA A 201 12.52 -22.60 1.97
N SER A 202 12.48 -21.90 0.82
CA SER A 202 12.53 -22.54 -0.49
C SER A 202 13.85 -23.29 -0.71
N LEU A 203 13.83 -24.30 -1.58
CA LEU A 203 15.03 -25.06 -1.94
C LEU A 203 16.14 -24.16 -2.46
N ILE A 204 15.80 -23.17 -3.28
CA ILE A 204 16.76 -22.21 -3.85
C ILE A 204 17.49 -21.43 -2.76
N LEU A 205 16.78 -20.96 -1.74
CA LEU A 205 17.40 -20.26 -0.62
C LEU A 205 18.32 -21.16 0.19
N LYS A 206 17.91 -22.43 0.39
CA LYS A 206 18.74 -23.43 1.09
C LYS A 206 20.01 -23.79 0.31
N GLU A 207 19.92 -23.92 -1.01
CA GLU A 207 21.10 -24.14 -1.87
C GLU A 207 22.07 -22.97 -1.80
N GLN A 208 21.57 -21.73 -1.80
CA GLN A 208 22.41 -20.53 -1.63
C GLN A 208 23.07 -20.49 -0.25
N ALA A 209 22.36 -20.89 0.82
CA ALA A 209 22.95 -21.01 2.15
C ALA A 209 24.07 -22.04 2.20
N GLN A 210 23.91 -23.20 1.55
CA GLN A 210 24.97 -24.22 1.42
C GLN A 210 26.17 -23.69 0.65
N ALA A 211 25.95 -22.92 -0.43
CA ALA A 211 27.03 -22.30 -1.18
C ALA A 211 27.79 -21.24 -0.35
N ILE A 212 27.12 -20.54 0.55
CA ILE A 212 27.78 -19.64 1.50
C ILE A 212 28.68 -20.45 2.45
N LEU A 213 28.17 -21.51 3.05
CA LEU A 213 28.92 -22.37 3.99
C LEU A 213 30.13 -23.04 3.35
N SER A 214 30.03 -23.46 2.10
CA SER A 214 31.14 -24.07 1.38
C SER A 214 32.22 -23.09 0.95
N GLY A 215 31.90 -21.78 0.91
CA GLY A 215 32.81 -20.71 0.49
C GLY A 215 33.33 -19.82 1.63
N ILE A 216 33.19 -20.25 2.90
CA ILE A 216 33.70 -19.58 4.10
C ILE A 216 34.91 -20.36 4.63
#